data_3e61317aeba83a247f48365f5668e210
#
_entry.id   3e61317aeba83a247f48365f5668e210
#
_cell.length_a   1.000
_cell.length_b   1.000
_cell.length_c   1.000
_cell.angle_alpha   90.00
_cell.angle_beta   90.00
_cell.angle_gamma   90.00
#
_symmetry.space_group_name_H-M   'P 1'
#
loop_
_entity.id
_entity.type
_entity.pdbx_description
1 polymer ?
#
loop_
_entity_poly.entity_id
_entity_poly.type
_entity_poly.pdbx_seq_one_letter_code
_entity_poly.pdbx_strand_id
1 'polypeptide(L)'
;TNVLDAVLAQYEKNTANFGEDRMTQEERMKKYFACILLDNESQGQRKVRILPTKDGSSPFKEVWYHEIQIDGKWTKLYDPGKNDNERSPLTEVYEELVSTGKESDKELAKQYRSRKFYIVKVIDRDKEHEGVKFWRFKDNYKKDGVLDKIIPIWRAKGDITDANTGRDLIIQLQKSKTNAGKAYTSIQTVMHDDPSPLHSDAEIMKSWLEDDLVWGDVYSKKPVEYLEAISRGEVPKWNPETQKWVYGDEAIMTMGGNKEMKNSYSDPQAGAEPDEDLPF
;
A
#
# COMPACT_ATOMS: atom_id res chain seq x y z
N THR A 1 8.16 32.50 -11.20
CA THR A 1 7.12 32.07 -10.24
C THR A 1 7.60 32.46 -8.85
N ASN A 2 6.80 33.26 -8.14
CA ASN A 2 7.15 33.74 -6.81
C ASN A 2 7.09 32.55 -5.82
N VAL A 3 7.99 32.50 -4.84
CA VAL A 3 8.00 31.45 -3.79
C VAL A 3 6.65 31.36 -3.08
N LEU A 4 5.95 32.50 -2.92
CA LEU A 4 4.61 32.57 -2.35
C LEU A 4 3.59 31.81 -3.21
N ASP A 5 3.67 31.95 -4.55
CA ASP A 5 2.76 31.25 -5.47
C ASP A 5 2.95 29.72 -5.38
N ALA A 6 4.20 29.26 -5.21
CA ALA A 6 4.51 27.85 -5.03
C ALA A 6 3.99 27.30 -3.68
N VAL A 7 4.13 28.11 -2.60
CA VAL A 7 3.62 27.76 -1.27
C VAL A 7 2.10 27.77 -1.25
N LEU A 8 1.45 28.74 -1.90
CA LEU A 8 0.00 28.78 -2.01
C LEU A 8 -0.54 27.61 -2.84
N ALA A 9 0.09 27.29 -3.97
CA ALA A 9 -0.28 26.13 -4.78
C ALA A 9 -0.12 24.80 -4.02
N GLN A 10 0.91 24.70 -3.19
CA GLN A 10 1.11 23.52 -2.32
C GLN A 10 0.08 23.48 -1.19
N TYR A 11 -0.25 24.62 -0.59
CA TYR A 11 -1.29 24.75 0.44
C TYR A 11 -2.67 24.44 -0.14
N GLU A 12 -3.01 24.97 -1.32
CA GLU A 12 -4.25 24.69 -2.03
C GLU A 12 -4.35 23.22 -2.44
N LYS A 13 -3.26 22.62 -2.91
CA LYS A 13 -3.19 21.17 -3.21
C LYS A 13 -3.39 20.31 -1.96
N ASN A 14 -2.87 20.73 -0.81
CA ASN A 14 -3.05 20.05 0.45
C ASN A 14 -4.45 20.24 1.05
N THR A 15 -5.10 21.39 0.81
CA THR A 15 -6.47 21.67 1.27
C THR A 15 -7.53 21.12 0.32
N ALA A 16 -7.29 21.12 -0.99
CA ALA A 16 -8.16 20.47 -1.98
C ALA A 16 -8.25 18.94 -1.77
N ASN A 17 -7.24 18.34 -1.17
CA ASN A 17 -7.29 16.93 -0.77
C ASN A 17 -8.30 16.61 0.37
N PHE A 18 -9.00 17.62 0.90
CA PHE A 18 -10.04 17.45 1.94
C PHE A 18 -11.48 17.47 1.43
N GLY A 19 -11.74 17.72 0.15
CA GLY A 19 -13.11 17.77 -0.42
C GLY A 19 -13.19 17.34 -1.86
N GLU A 20 -14.21 16.61 -2.20
CA GLU A 20 -14.83 16.32 -3.50
C GLU A 20 -14.10 15.47 -4.55
N ASP A 21 -12.74 15.35 -4.58
CA ASP A 21 -12.02 14.58 -5.63
C ASP A 21 -11.29 13.33 -5.09
N ARG A 22 -11.75 12.74 -4.01
CA ARG A 22 -11.15 11.48 -3.52
C ARG A 22 -11.61 10.32 -4.39
N MET A 23 -10.64 9.64 -5.01
CA MET A 23 -10.89 8.32 -5.60
C MET A 23 -11.66 7.45 -4.60
N THR A 24 -12.70 6.79 -5.04
CA THR A 24 -13.41 5.79 -4.26
C THR A 24 -12.48 4.61 -3.94
N GLN A 25 -12.79 3.80 -2.94
CA GLN A 25 -12.02 2.61 -2.63
C GLN A 25 -11.90 1.67 -3.83
N GLU A 26 -12.99 1.52 -4.60
CA GLU A 26 -12.99 0.70 -5.81
C GLU A 26 -12.06 1.24 -6.90
N GLU A 27 -12.05 2.57 -7.13
CA GLU A 27 -11.15 3.21 -8.08
C GLU A 27 -9.68 3.07 -7.66
N ARG A 28 -9.39 3.19 -6.37
CA ARG A 28 -8.05 2.94 -5.83
C ARG A 28 -7.62 1.49 -6.03
N MET A 29 -8.51 0.54 -5.75
CA MET A 29 -8.24 -0.87 -5.96
C MET A 29 -7.89 -1.19 -7.41
N LYS A 30 -8.55 -0.54 -8.37
CA LYS A 30 -8.24 -0.66 -9.81
C LYS A 30 -6.84 -0.16 -10.18
N LYS A 31 -6.26 0.73 -9.39
CA LYS A 31 -4.89 1.24 -9.58
C LYS A 31 -3.80 0.29 -9.10
N TYR A 32 -4.15 -0.81 -8.43
CA TYR A 32 -3.19 -1.81 -8.03
C TYR A 32 -3.16 -3.01 -8.98
N PHE A 33 -1.95 -3.49 -9.24
CA PHE A 33 -1.75 -4.78 -9.89
C PHE A 33 -1.96 -5.90 -8.86
N ALA A 34 -2.93 -6.76 -9.11
CA ALA A 34 -3.29 -7.85 -8.21
C ALA A 34 -2.56 -9.15 -8.57
N CYS A 35 -1.59 -9.53 -7.76
CA CYS A 35 -0.85 -10.78 -7.88
C CYS A 35 -1.51 -11.88 -7.05
N ILE A 36 -2.77 -12.17 -7.35
CA ILE A 36 -3.61 -13.13 -6.61
C ILE A 36 -4.20 -14.18 -7.53
N LEU A 37 -4.52 -15.34 -6.96
CA LEU A 37 -5.28 -16.41 -7.59
C LEU A 37 -6.75 -16.35 -7.17
N LEU A 38 -7.66 -16.63 -8.07
CA LEU A 38 -9.07 -16.79 -7.76
C LEU A 38 -9.29 -18.02 -6.87
N ASP A 39 -10.46 -18.09 -6.22
CA ASP A 39 -10.73 -19.15 -5.23
C ASP A 39 -10.67 -20.57 -5.82
N ASN A 40 -11.04 -20.72 -7.07
CA ASN A 40 -11.02 -21.99 -7.82
C ASN A 40 -9.67 -22.33 -8.46
N GLU A 41 -8.68 -21.42 -8.38
CA GLU A 41 -7.35 -21.63 -8.96
C GLU A 41 -6.38 -22.13 -7.88
N SER A 42 -5.62 -23.18 -8.16
CA SER A 42 -4.54 -23.68 -7.29
C SER A 42 -3.18 -23.10 -7.68
N GLN A 43 -2.99 -22.75 -8.93
CA GLN A 43 -1.79 -22.15 -9.52
C GLN A 43 -2.16 -21.26 -10.70
N GLY A 44 -1.29 -20.36 -11.07
CA GLY A 44 -1.50 -19.45 -12.20
C GLY A 44 -0.27 -18.61 -12.51
N GLN A 45 -0.42 -17.78 -13.50
CA GLN A 45 0.65 -16.90 -13.97
C GLN A 45 0.12 -15.49 -14.16
N ARG A 46 0.98 -14.50 -13.94
CA ARG A 46 0.75 -13.09 -14.31
C ARG A 46 1.97 -12.59 -15.07
N LYS A 47 1.73 -11.70 -16.01
CA LYS A 47 2.80 -11.09 -16.81
C LYS A 47 2.77 -9.58 -16.66
N VAL A 48 3.90 -8.98 -16.30
CA VAL A 48 4.00 -7.54 -16.07
C VAL A 48 5.26 -6.95 -16.70
N ARG A 49 5.18 -5.69 -17.10
CA ARG A 49 6.33 -4.87 -17.43
C ARG A 49 6.52 -3.81 -16.35
N ILE A 50 7.70 -3.78 -15.74
CA ILE A 50 8.09 -2.68 -14.84
C ILE A 50 8.43 -1.46 -15.69
N LEU A 51 7.91 -0.28 -15.28
CA LEU A 51 8.21 0.97 -15.97
C LEU A 51 9.49 1.61 -15.43
N PRO A 52 10.29 2.26 -16.32
CA PRO A 52 11.41 3.07 -15.87
C PRO A 52 10.93 4.31 -15.13
N THR A 53 11.78 4.89 -14.29
CA THR A 53 11.56 6.21 -13.72
C THR A 53 12.01 7.30 -14.69
N LYS A 54 11.37 8.48 -14.64
CA LYS A 54 11.70 9.61 -15.52
C LYS A 54 13.11 10.16 -15.30
N ASP A 55 13.63 10.02 -14.07
CA ASP A 55 14.93 10.53 -13.63
C ASP A 55 16.05 9.47 -13.61
N GLY A 56 15.74 8.23 -14.04
CA GLY A 56 16.69 7.12 -14.02
C GLY A 56 17.01 6.58 -12.63
N SER A 57 16.27 6.98 -11.60
CA SER A 57 16.38 6.43 -10.25
C SER A 57 15.81 5.01 -10.16
N SER A 58 15.93 4.38 -8.99
CA SER A 58 15.32 3.06 -8.76
C SER A 58 13.80 3.12 -8.97
N PRO A 59 13.20 2.23 -9.77
CA PRO A 59 11.75 2.17 -9.91
C PRO A 59 11.05 1.62 -8.67
N PHE A 60 11.78 1.00 -7.75
CA PHE A 60 11.25 0.44 -6.51
C PHE A 60 11.28 1.49 -5.40
N LYS A 61 10.14 2.06 -5.08
CA LYS A 61 9.98 2.97 -3.95
C LYS A 61 9.80 2.16 -2.67
N GLU A 62 10.63 2.40 -1.67
CA GLU A 62 10.42 1.86 -0.32
C GLU A 62 9.34 2.65 0.40
N VAL A 63 8.43 1.94 1.09
CA VAL A 63 7.42 2.53 1.96
C VAL A 63 7.41 1.79 3.28
N TRP A 64 7.54 2.53 4.37
CA TRP A 64 7.51 2.02 5.73
C TRP A 64 6.10 2.14 6.32
N TYR A 65 5.69 1.14 7.10
CA TYR A 65 4.36 1.06 7.70
C TYR A 65 4.37 0.28 9.01
N HIS A 66 3.44 0.58 9.89
CA HIS A 66 3.11 -0.24 11.04
C HIS A 66 1.95 -1.17 10.68
N GLU A 67 1.97 -2.40 11.18
CA GLU A 67 0.85 -3.35 11.02
C GLU A 67 0.30 -3.65 12.41
N ILE A 68 -0.81 -3.02 12.75
CA ILE A 68 -1.40 -2.99 14.08
C ILE A 68 -2.82 -3.56 14.04
N GLN A 69 -3.19 -4.28 15.08
CA GLN A 69 -4.56 -4.76 15.22
C GLN A 69 -5.42 -3.65 15.85
N ILE A 70 -6.41 -3.17 15.09
CA ILE A 70 -7.38 -2.16 15.51
C ILE A 70 -8.76 -2.80 15.43
N ASP A 71 -9.49 -2.82 16.55
CA ASP A 71 -10.83 -3.44 16.64
C ASP A 71 -10.88 -4.88 16.07
N GLY A 72 -9.84 -5.67 16.39
CA GLY A 72 -9.72 -7.06 15.93
C GLY A 72 -9.20 -7.24 14.50
N LYS A 73 -9.03 -6.17 13.72
CA LYS A 73 -8.56 -6.22 12.34
C LYS A 73 -7.12 -5.75 12.21
N TRP A 74 -6.34 -6.42 11.37
CA TRP A 74 -4.97 -6.00 11.05
C TRP A 74 -4.98 -4.86 10.06
N THR A 75 -4.54 -3.69 10.50
CA THR A 75 -4.53 -2.44 9.73
C THR A 75 -3.09 -1.99 9.49
N LYS A 76 -2.83 -1.53 8.26
CA LYS A 76 -1.52 -0.99 7.87
C LYS A 76 -1.57 0.52 7.90
N LEU A 77 -0.72 1.09 8.74
CA LEU A 77 -0.60 2.52 8.95
C LEU A 77 0.75 3.00 8.44
N TYR A 78 0.74 4.00 7.58
CA TYR A 78 1.95 4.65 7.07
C TYR A 78 2.80 5.17 8.23
N ASP A 79 4.10 4.95 8.15
CA ASP A 79 5.06 5.46 9.15
C ASP A 79 5.63 6.80 8.69
N PRO A 80 5.16 7.95 9.20
CA PRO A 80 5.65 9.26 8.80
C PRO A 80 7.11 9.49 9.19
N GLY A 81 7.58 8.86 10.26
CA GLY A 81 8.95 9.01 10.71
C GLY A 81 9.95 8.45 9.70
N LYS A 82 9.71 7.25 9.24
CA LYS A 82 10.62 6.57 8.30
C LYS A 82 10.49 7.02 6.85
N ASN A 83 9.32 7.50 6.45
CA ASN A 83 9.09 7.90 5.06
C ASN A 83 9.33 9.38 4.82
N ASP A 84 8.92 10.24 5.75
CA ASP A 84 8.89 11.69 5.54
C ASP A 84 9.76 12.45 6.55
N ASN A 85 10.40 11.75 7.48
CA ASN A 85 11.15 12.34 8.60
C ASN A 85 10.28 13.25 9.49
N GLU A 86 9.01 12.88 9.63
CA GLU A 86 8.02 13.53 10.48
C GLU A 86 7.84 12.77 11.79
N ARG A 87 7.09 13.35 12.74
CA ARG A 87 6.78 12.66 13.99
C ARG A 87 5.97 11.38 13.75
N SER A 88 6.37 10.29 14.38
CA SER A 88 5.70 8.98 14.29
C SER A 88 5.35 8.44 15.68
N PRO A 89 4.12 8.67 16.18
CA PRO A 89 3.71 8.25 17.52
C PRO A 89 3.89 6.73 17.77
N LEU A 90 3.67 5.92 16.74
CA LEU A 90 3.83 4.47 16.86
C LEU A 90 5.30 4.04 16.93
N THR A 91 6.20 4.77 16.26
CA THR A 91 7.65 4.56 16.40
C THR A 91 8.12 4.99 17.77
N GLU A 92 7.60 6.11 18.33
CA GLU A 92 7.89 6.55 19.69
C GLU A 92 7.55 5.47 20.72
N VAL A 93 6.37 4.85 20.63
CA VAL A 93 5.97 3.72 21.50
C VAL A 93 6.91 2.52 21.33
N TYR A 94 7.29 2.18 20.11
CA TYR A 94 8.25 1.11 19.85
C TYR A 94 9.58 1.37 20.57
N GLU A 95 10.13 2.56 20.42
CA GLU A 95 11.43 2.94 21.00
C GLU A 95 11.37 3.00 22.53
N GLU A 96 10.29 3.53 23.10
CA GLU A 96 10.06 3.53 24.54
C GLU A 96 10.04 2.13 25.11
N LEU A 97 9.23 1.23 24.55
CA LEU A 97 9.13 -0.15 25.00
C LEU A 97 10.48 -0.92 24.88
N VAL A 98 11.22 -0.68 23.80
CA VAL A 98 12.56 -1.30 23.64
C VAL A 98 13.54 -0.76 24.65
N SER A 99 13.47 0.54 25.01
CA SER A 99 14.39 1.20 25.94
C SER A 99 14.31 0.68 27.37
N THR A 100 13.15 0.11 27.79
CA THR A 100 12.98 -0.48 29.14
C THR A 100 13.88 -1.69 29.40
N GLY A 101 14.33 -2.37 28.34
CA GLY A 101 15.13 -3.58 28.40
C GLY A 101 14.39 -4.83 28.90
N LYS A 102 13.13 -4.72 29.37
CA LYS A 102 12.34 -5.83 29.86
C LYS A 102 11.86 -6.71 28.70
N GLU A 103 11.87 -8.03 28.88
CA GLU A 103 11.49 -8.98 27.83
C GLU A 103 10.00 -8.88 27.47
N SER A 104 9.12 -8.65 28.47
CA SER A 104 7.69 -8.39 28.25
C SER A 104 7.46 -7.19 27.32
N ASP A 105 8.20 -6.11 27.54
CA ASP A 105 8.04 -4.88 26.79
C ASP A 105 8.62 -5.02 25.37
N LYS A 106 9.68 -5.80 25.20
CA LYS A 106 10.20 -6.15 23.87
C LYS A 106 9.22 -6.97 23.05
N GLU A 107 8.49 -7.91 23.68
CA GLU A 107 7.43 -8.65 22.99
C GLU A 107 6.28 -7.73 22.56
N LEU A 108 5.86 -6.81 23.43
CA LEU A 108 4.86 -5.80 23.10
C LEU A 108 5.35 -4.86 21.98
N ALA A 109 6.61 -4.44 22.02
CA ALA A 109 7.22 -3.59 21.00
C ALA A 109 7.11 -4.19 19.58
N LYS A 110 7.13 -5.52 19.44
CA LYS A 110 7.01 -6.18 18.12
C LYS A 110 5.72 -5.79 17.37
N GLN A 111 4.66 -5.44 18.08
CA GLN A 111 3.39 -5.00 17.50
C GLN A 111 3.52 -3.61 16.86
N TYR A 112 4.39 -2.76 17.40
CA TYR A 112 4.62 -1.40 16.92
C TYR A 112 5.79 -1.28 15.95
N ARG A 113 6.48 -2.41 15.67
CA ARG A 113 7.65 -2.41 14.80
C ARG A 113 7.27 -1.98 13.39
N SER A 114 7.93 -0.94 12.88
CA SER A 114 7.83 -0.52 11.48
C SER A 114 8.38 -1.60 10.54
N ARG A 115 7.67 -1.86 9.47
CA ARG A 115 7.99 -2.82 8.40
C ARG A 115 8.03 -2.08 7.08
N LYS A 116 8.58 -2.69 6.04
CA LYS A 116 8.58 -2.06 4.73
C LYS A 116 7.98 -2.94 3.63
N PHE A 117 7.47 -2.30 2.61
CA PHE A 117 7.15 -2.90 1.33
C PHE A 117 7.73 -2.04 0.20
N TYR A 118 7.77 -2.61 -0.98
CA TYR A 118 8.16 -1.92 -2.20
C TYR A 118 6.92 -1.62 -3.04
N ILE A 119 6.94 -0.45 -3.69
CA ILE A 119 5.96 -0.05 -4.69
C ILE A 119 6.71 0.21 -6.00
N VAL A 120 6.14 -0.26 -7.09
CA VAL A 120 6.68 -0.05 -8.44
C VAL A 120 5.54 0.14 -9.43
N LYS A 121 5.72 1.04 -10.42
CA LYS A 121 4.79 1.18 -11.53
C LYS A 121 4.97 0.03 -12.52
N VAL A 122 3.86 -0.56 -12.94
CA VAL A 122 3.84 -1.69 -13.88
C VAL A 122 2.71 -1.54 -14.89
N ILE A 123 2.86 -2.23 -16.02
CA ILE A 123 1.77 -2.56 -16.94
C ILE A 123 1.42 -4.02 -16.73
N ASP A 124 0.15 -4.31 -16.48
CA ASP A 124 -0.41 -5.65 -16.49
C ASP A 124 -0.62 -6.08 -17.94
N ARG A 125 0.17 -7.08 -18.41
CA ARG A 125 0.11 -7.52 -19.81
C ARG A 125 -1.19 -8.21 -20.19
N ASP A 126 -1.91 -8.73 -19.20
CA ASP A 126 -3.23 -9.31 -19.41
C ASP A 126 -4.34 -8.25 -19.52
N LYS A 127 -4.02 -6.99 -19.09
CA LYS A 127 -4.99 -5.88 -19.00
C LYS A 127 -4.37 -4.52 -19.36
N GLU A 128 -3.63 -4.46 -20.46
CA GLU A 128 -2.92 -3.24 -20.89
C GLU A 128 -3.85 -2.01 -21.05
N HIS A 129 -5.11 -2.22 -21.41
CA HIS A 129 -6.12 -1.17 -21.52
C HIS A 129 -6.43 -0.45 -20.19
N GLU A 130 -6.09 -1.05 -19.05
CA GLU A 130 -6.24 -0.42 -17.74
C GLU A 130 -5.07 0.54 -17.40
N GLY A 131 -4.03 0.60 -18.26
CA GLY A 131 -2.90 1.51 -18.14
C GLY A 131 -1.97 1.20 -16.97
N VAL A 132 -1.31 2.26 -16.46
CA VAL A 132 -0.30 2.15 -15.40
C VAL A 132 -0.94 1.77 -14.08
N LYS A 133 -0.32 0.78 -13.41
CA LYS A 133 -0.73 0.29 -12.09
C LYS A 133 0.43 0.29 -11.11
N PHE A 134 0.11 0.23 -9.83
CA PHE A 134 1.07 0.04 -8.75
C PHE A 134 1.11 -1.43 -8.35
N TRP A 135 2.28 -2.03 -8.43
CA TRP A 135 2.53 -3.34 -7.83
C TRP A 135 3.18 -3.15 -6.47
N ARG A 136 2.54 -3.67 -5.44
CA ARG A 136 3.01 -3.63 -4.07
C ARG A 136 3.39 -5.03 -3.60
N PHE A 137 4.57 -5.17 -3.01
CA PHE A 137 5.02 -6.43 -2.42
C PHE A 137 5.88 -6.19 -1.19
N LYS A 138 5.80 -7.12 -0.22
CA LYS A 138 6.53 -7.01 1.04
C LYS A 138 8.04 -7.22 0.84
N ASP A 139 8.83 -6.51 1.64
CA ASP A 139 10.21 -6.87 1.88
C ASP A 139 10.28 -8.18 2.67
N ASN A 140 11.21 -9.06 2.33
CA ASN A 140 11.40 -10.31 3.04
C ASN A 140 12.83 -10.40 3.60
N TYR A 141 12.95 -10.29 4.92
CA TYR A 141 14.24 -10.40 5.61
C TYR A 141 14.96 -11.74 5.39
N LYS A 142 14.24 -12.80 5.00
CA LYS A 142 14.79 -14.11 4.65
C LYS A 142 15.40 -14.15 3.24
N LYS A 143 15.39 -13.04 2.53
CA LYS A 143 15.87 -12.91 1.15
C LYS A 143 15.21 -13.89 0.17
N ASP A 144 13.92 -14.11 0.36
CA ASP A 144 13.06 -14.91 -0.52
C ASP A 144 11.83 -14.11 -0.98
N GLY A 145 11.96 -12.79 -0.99
CA GLY A 145 10.93 -11.85 -1.44
C GLY A 145 10.88 -11.71 -2.97
N VAL A 146 9.95 -10.91 -3.43
CA VAL A 146 9.76 -10.62 -4.85
C VAL A 146 10.99 -9.92 -5.42
N LEU A 147 11.53 -8.92 -4.73
CA LEU A 147 12.71 -8.19 -5.19
C LEU A 147 13.94 -9.09 -5.26
N ASP A 148 14.09 -10.04 -4.31
CA ASP A 148 15.17 -11.01 -4.32
C ASP A 148 15.12 -11.94 -5.55
N LYS A 149 13.94 -12.17 -6.11
CA LYS A 149 13.73 -12.94 -7.34
C LYS A 149 13.96 -12.10 -8.61
N ILE A 150 13.71 -10.79 -8.55
CA ILE A 150 13.89 -9.86 -9.68
C ILE A 150 15.36 -9.46 -9.87
N ILE A 151 16.09 -9.17 -8.81
CA ILE A 151 17.48 -8.66 -8.88
C ILE A 151 18.42 -9.59 -9.65
N PRO A 152 18.38 -10.93 -9.51
CA PRO A 152 19.22 -11.82 -10.33
C PRO A 152 18.93 -11.70 -11.84
N ILE A 153 17.66 -11.52 -12.21
CA ILE A 153 17.26 -11.30 -13.61
C ILE A 153 17.88 -9.99 -14.13
N TRP A 154 17.74 -8.92 -13.35
CA TRP A 154 18.28 -7.59 -13.71
C TRP A 154 19.80 -7.64 -13.89
N ARG A 155 20.52 -8.30 -12.98
CA ARG A 155 21.99 -8.47 -13.10
C ARG A 155 22.41 -9.26 -14.33
N ALA A 156 21.65 -10.30 -14.69
CA ALA A 156 21.99 -11.18 -15.81
C ALA A 156 21.59 -10.61 -17.18
N LYS A 157 20.54 -9.78 -17.23
CA LYS A 157 19.89 -9.35 -18.47
C LYS A 157 20.00 -7.86 -18.77
N GLY A 158 20.61 -7.08 -17.87
CA GLY A 158 20.65 -5.62 -17.96
C GLY A 158 19.36 -4.97 -17.54
N ASP A 159 19.13 -3.75 -18.00
CA ASP A 159 17.94 -2.98 -17.62
C ASP A 159 16.65 -3.59 -18.19
N ILE A 160 15.91 -4.26 -17.33
CA ILE A 160 14.62 -4.89 -17.69
C ILE A 160 13.48 -3.87 -17.84
N THR A 161 13.70 -2.61 -17.47
CA THR A 161 12.69 -1.54 -17.57
C THR A 161 12.80 -0.73 -18.85
N ASP A 162 13.90 -0.87 -19.60
CA ASP A 162 14.13 -0.11 -20.82
C ASP A 162 12.91 -0.14 -21.76
N ALA A 163 12.52 1.03 -22.27
CA ALA A 163 11.30 1.17 -23.06
C ALA A 163 11.34 0.42 -24.39
N ASN A 164 12.53 0.19 -24.97
CA ASN A 164 12.69 -0.45 -26.26
C ASN A 164 13.16 -1.90 -26.18
N THR A 165 14.04 -2.20 -25.22
CA THR A 165 14.72 -3.49 -25.09
C THR A 165 14.55 -4.14 -23.73
N GLY A 166 13.68 -3.58 -22.88
CA GLY A 166 13.37 -4.16 -21.59
C GLY A 166 12.65 -5.49 -21.68
N ARG A 167 12.27 -6.08 -20.56
CA ARG A 167 11.71 -7.43 -20.52
C ARG A 167 10.47 -7.48 -19.64
N ASP A 168 9.49 -8.24 -20.09
CA ASP A 168 8.37 -8.59 -19.24
C ASP A 168 8.81 -9.60 -18.18
N LEU A 169 8.22 -9.50 -17.00
CA LEU A 169 8.37 -10.48 -15.94
C LEU A 169 7.16 -11.42 -15.92
N ILE A 170 7.45 -12.70 -15.80
CA ILE A 170 6.48 -13.79 -15.71
C ILE A 170 6.48 -14.26 -14.26
N ILE A 171 5.37 -14.04 -13.55
CA ILE A 171 5.21 -14.31 -12.13
C ILE A 171 4.40 -15.59 -11.96
N GLN A 172 5.01 -16.64 -11.42
CA GLN A 172 4.34 -17.90 -11.12
C GLN A 172 3.70 -17.84 -9.74
N LEU A 173 2.40 -18.11 -9.68
CA LEU A 173 1.58 -18.05 -8.49
C LEU A 173 1.13 -19.45 -8.08
N GLN A 174 1.04 -19.67 -6.76
CA GLN A 174 0.52 -20.91 -6.18
C GLN A 174 -0.30 -20.62 -4.92
N LYS A 175 -1.40 -21.35 -4.73
CA LYS A 175 -2.12 -21.37 -3.45
C LYS A 175 -1.26 -22.06 -2.40
N SER A 176 -1.03 -21.39 -1.31
CA SER A 176 -0.32 -21.87 -0.12
C SER A 176 -1.21 -21.73 1.11
N LYS A 177 -0.85 -22.38 2.20
CA LYS A 177 -1.57 -22.28 3.47
C LYS A 177 -0.64 -21.79 4.56
N THR A 178 -1.15 -20.93 5.44
CA THR A 178 -0.48 -20.57 6.69
C THR A 178 -0.49 -21.75 7.65
N ASN A 179 0.31 -21.70 8.73
CA ASN A 179 0.28 -22.69 9.81
C ASN A 179 -1.12 -22.82 10.44
N ALA A 180 -1.92 -21.76 10.42
CA ALA A 180 -3.31 -21.76 10.89
C ALA A 180 -4.31 -22.27 9.83
N GLY A 181 -3.84 -22.77 8.68
CA GLY A 181 -4.68 -23.34 7.61
C GLY A 181 -5.32 -22.32 6.66
N LYS A 182 -5.10 -21.01 6.89
CA LYS A 182 -5.66 -19.96 6.00
C LYS A 182 -4.94 -19.98 4.64
N ALA A 183 -5.72 -20.07 3.56
CA ALA A 183 -5.18 -20.04 2.20
C ALA A 183 -4.71 -18.62 1.83
N TYR A 184 -3.62 -18.54 1.07
CA TYR A 184 -3.12 -17.30 0.47
C TYR A 184 -2.41 -17.61 -0.85
N THR A 185 -2.25 -16.60 -1.70
CA THR A 185 -1.45 -16.71 -2.92
C THR A 185 0.01 -16.40 -2.63
N SER A 186 0.92 -17.28 -3.02
CA SER A 186 2.37 -17.09 -2.93
C SER A 186 2.99 -16.93 -4.31
N ILE A 187 4.02 -16.09 -4.41
CA ILE A 187 4.86 -15.95 -5.62
C ILE A 187 5.99 -16.97 -5.51
N GLN A 188 5.92 -18.02 -6.31
CA GLN A 188 6.92 -19.09 -6.30
C GLN A 188 8.19 -18.67 -7.05
N THR A 189 8.02 -18.19 -8.28
CA THR A 189 9.13 -17.86 -9.15
C THR A 189 8.79 -16.63 -9.95
N VAL A 190 9.83 -15.85 -10.27
CA VAL A 190 9.78 -14.76 -11.25
C VAL A 190 10.77 -15.13 -12.36
N MET A 191 10.27 -15.16 -13.56
CA MET A 191 11.05 -15.40 -14.79
C MET A 191 10.98 -14.14 -15.66
N HIS A 192 11.74 -14.11 -16.73
CA HIS A 192 11.70 -13.04 -17.73
C HIS A 192 11.34 -13.59 -19.09
N ASP A 193 10.74 -12.74 -19.90
CA ASP A 193 10.55 -12.98 -21.33
C ASP A 193 11.72 -12.43 -22.16
N ASP A 194 11.68 -12.60 -23.47
CA ASP A 194 12.61 -12.01 -24.40
C ASP A 194 12.52 -10.49 -24.41
N PRO A 195 13.57 -9.76 -24.84
CA PRO A 195 13.51 -8.31 -24.98
C PRO A 195 12.39 -7.90 -25.93
N SER A 196 11.65 -6.87 -25.52
CA SER A 196 10.57 -6.33 -26.36
C SER A 196 10.34 -4.86 -26.04
N PRO A 197 9.80 -4.07 -26.99
CA PRO A 197 9.37 -2.71 -26.70
C PRO A 197 8.24 -2.73 -25.63
N LEU A 198 8.15 -1.64 -24.89
CA LEU A 198 7.11 -1.45 -23.86
C LEU A 198 5.69 -1.54 -24.46
N HIS A 199 5.50 -0.96 -25.66
CA HIS A 199 4.32 -1.14 -26.49
C HIS A 199 4.68 -0.95 -27.97
N SER A 200 3.93 -1.59 -28.88
CA SER A 200 4.13 -1.43 -30.33
C SER A 200 3.63 -0.09 -30.86
N ASP A 201 2.63 0.50 -30.22
CA ASP A 201 2.11 1.83 -30.50
C ASP A 201 2.90 2.87 -29.69
N ALA A 202 3.51 3.84 -30.39
CA ALA A 202 4.37 4.85 -29.81
C ALA A 202 3.60 5.84 -28.90
N GLU A 203 2.32 6.14 -29.23
CA GLU A 203 1.49 7.07 -28.44
C GLU A 203 1.09 6.42 -27.12
N ILE A 204 0.71 5.14 -27.13
CA ILE A 204 0.42 4.38 -25.91
C ILE A 204 1.67 4.27 -25.05
N MET A 205 2.80 3.89 -25.63
CA MET A 205 4.08 3.83 -24.91
C MET A 205 4.42 5.16 -24.26
N LYS A 206 4.27 6.26 -24.98
CA LYS A 206 4.51 7.61 -24.48
C LYS A 206 3.56 7.94 -23.32
N SER A 207 2.27 7.65 -23.43
CA SER A 207 1.31 7.90 -22.37
C SER A 207 1.65 7.17 -21.07
N TRP A 208 2.17 5.95 -21.14
CA TRP A 208 2.61 5.20 -19.96
C TRP A 208 3.90 5.76 -19.34
N LEU A 209 4.85 6.21 -20.15
CA LEU A 209 6.09 6.82 -19.68
C LEU A 209 5.89 8.21 -19.07
N GLU A 210 4.89 8.94 -19.56
CA GLU A 210 4.53 10.27 -19.08
C GLU A 210 3.50 10.25 -17.94
N ASP A 211 3.01 9.07 -17.53
CA ASP A 211 2.07 8.94 -16.42
C ASP A 211 2.59 9.58 -15.14
N ASP A 212 1.89 10.60 -14.64
CA ASP A 212 2.27 11.39 -13.47
C ASP A 212 1.66 10.90 -12.16
N LEU A 213 0.77 9.89 -12.22
CA LEU A 213 0.16 9.33 -11.02
C LEU A 213 1.22 8.85 -10.05
N VAL A 214 1.25 9.40 -8.84
CA VAL A 214 2.12 8.92 -7.76
C VAL A 214 1.33 8.08 -6.78
N TRP A 215 2.00 7.17 -6.09
CA TRP A 215 1.31 6.30 -5.13
C TRP A 215 0.63 7.08 -4.01
N GLY A 216 1.14 8.24 -3.61
CA GLY A 216 0.50 9.15 -2.65
C GLY A 216 -0.89 9.63 -3.06
N ASP A 217 -1.21 9.67 -4.35
CA ASP A 217 -2.54 10.03 -4.85
C ASP A 217 -3.55 8.88 -4.65
N VAL A 218 -3.05 7.66 -4.62
CA VAL A 218 -3.86 6.43 -4.43
C VAL A 218 -3.98 6.04 -2.97
N TYR A 219 -2.96 6.34 -2.15
CA TYR A 219 -2.92 6.01 -0.74
C TYR A 219 -3.19 7.24 0.12
N SER A 220 -4.18 7.15 1.03
CA SER A 220 -4.49 8.23 1.98
C SER A 220 -3.75 7.99 3.29
N LYS A 221 -2.81 8.88 3.64
CA LYS A 221 -2.15 8.87 4.94
C LYS A 221 -3.15 9.20 6.04
N LYS A 222 -3.09 8.48 7.14
CA LYS A 222 -3.83 8.86 8.35
C LYS A 222 -3.13 10.07 9.01
N PRO A 223 -3.87 11.02 9.58
CA PRO A 223 -3.28 12.16 10.30
C PRO A 223 -2.53 11.71 11.56
N VAL A 224 -1.63 12.55 12.05
CA VAL A 224 -0.80 12.22 13.24
C VAL A 224 -1.66 11.96 14.47
N GLU A 225 -2.74 12.69 14.65
CA GLU A 225 -3.70 12.53 15.74
C GLU A 225 -4.35 11.14 15.72
N TYR A 226 -4.58 10.57 14.54
CA TYR A 226 -5.06 9.19 14.38
C TYR A 226 -4.03 8.21 14.94
N LEU A 227 -2.75 8.38 14.59
CA LEU A 227 -1.67 7.53 15.07
C LEU A 227 -1.45 7.67 16.59
N GLU A 228 -1.63 8.88 17.13
CA GLU A 228 -1.61 9.14 18.57
C GLU A 228 -2.75 8.43 19.30
N ALA A 229 -3.96 8.47 18.78
CA ALA A 229 -5.08 7.74 19.37
C ALA A 229 -4.80 6.22 19.39
N ILE A 230 -4.31 5.66 18.28
CA ILE A 230 -3.90 4.25 18.22
C ILE A 230 -2.77 3.94 19.21
N SER A 231 -1.79 4.82 19.38
CA SER A 231 -0.68 4.62 20.34
C SER A 231 -1.16 4.57 21.79
N ARG A 232 -2.28 5.23 22.11
CA ARG A 232 -2.96 5.16 23.42
C ARG A 232 -3.94 3.99 23.56
N GLY A 233 -4.10 3.15 22.51
CA GLY A 233 -5.05 2.03 22.48
C GLY A 233 -6.51 2.45 22.21
N GLU A 234 -6.71 3.68 21.73
CA GLU A 234 -8.04 4.16 21.32
C GLU A 234 -8.36 3.65 19.90
N VAL A 235 -9.67 3.53 19.60
CA VAL A 235 -10.15 3.17 18.26
C VAL A 235 -10.78 4.41 17.62
N PRO A 236 -10.08 5.11 16.70
CA PRO A 236 -10.65 6.26 16.00
C PRO A 236 -11.88 5.85 15.19
N LYS A 237 -12.90 6.70 15.15
CA LYS A 237 -14.10 6.51 14.34
C LYS A 237 -14.23 7.61 13.30
N TRP A 238 -14.65 7.22 12.10
CA TRP A 238 -14.92 8.20 11.05
C TRP A 238 -16.31 8.79 11.22
N ASN A 239 -16.42 10.10 11.29
CA ASN A 239 -17.70 10.79 11.28
C ASN A 239 -18.02 11.26 9.84
N PRO A 240 -19.00 10.63 9.16
CA PRO A 240 -19.32 10.97 7.77
C PRO A 240 -19.96 12.36 7.62
N GLU A 241 -20.61 12.88 8.66
CA GLU A 241 -21.27 14.20 8.62
C GLU A 241 -20.26 15.34 8.65
N THR A 242 -19.23 15.21 9.50
CA THR A 242 -18.16 16.21 9.61
C THR A 242 -16.95 15.91 8.74
N GLN A 243 -16.91 14.72 8.12
CA GLN A 243 -15.76 14.22 7.34
C GLN A 243 -14.44 14.25 8.14
N LYS A 244 -14.50 13.91 9.43
CA LYS A 244 -13.35 13.91 10.33
C LYS A 244 -13.26 12.63 11.15
N TRP A 245 -12.05 12.29 11.56
CA TRP A 245 -11.83 11.27 12.58
C TRP A 245 -12.20 11.84 13.95
N VAL A 246 -12.92 11.09 14.77
CA VAL A 246 -13.23 11.38 16.15
C VAL A 246 -12.54 10.38 17.07
N TYR A 247 -12.12 10.82 18.24
CA TYR A 247 -11.25 10.10 19.16
C TYR A 247 -11.86 10.08 20.59
N GLY A 248 -11.48 9.10 21.41
CA GLY A 248 -11.86 9.02 22.81
C GLY A 248 -13.36 9.10 23.03
N ASP A 249 -13.78 9.94 23.98
CA ASP A 249 -15.21 10.05 24.38
C ASP A 249 -16.12 10.59 23.28
N GLU A 250 -15.61 11.40 22.34
CA GLU A 250 -16.38 11.85 21.19
C GLU A 250 -16.76 10.70 20.26
N ALA A 251 -15.90 9.70 20.12
CA ALA A 251 -16.20 8.50 19.34
C ALA A 251 -17.30 7.66 19.98
N ILE A 252 -17.46 7.73 21.31
CA ILE A 252 -18.54 7.06 22.06
C ILE A 252 -19.87 7.82 21.91
N MET A 253 -19.84 9.16 21.93
CA MET A 253 -21.04 10.00 21.81
C MET A 253 -21.68 9.93 20.41
N THR A 254 -20.89 9.75 19.36
CA THR A 254 -21.43 9.56 17.99
C THR A 254 -22.23 8.27 17.84
N MET A 255 -22.10 7.31 18.75
CA MET A 255 -22.92 6.09 18.83
C MET A 255 -24.18 6.23 19.70
N GLY A 256 -24.39 7.36 20.37
CA GLY A 256 -25.43 7.56 21.40
C GLY A 256 -26.84 7.82 20.92
N GLY A 257 -27.18 7.57 19.68
CA GLY A 257 -28.52 7.72 19.12
C GLY A 257 -29.20 6.41 18.72
N ASN A 258 -29.14 5.36 19.52
CA ASN A 258 -30.17 4.34 19.68
C ASN A 258 -29.65 3.16 20.52
N LYS A 259 -30.07 3.12 21.78
CA LYS A 259 -30.00 1.90 22.58
C LYS A 259 -31.07 0.93 22.09
N GLU A 260 -30.66 -0.07 21.32
CA GLU A 260 -31.26 -1.41 21.40
C GLU A 260 -30.20 -2.44 21.02
N MET A 261 -29.76 -3.20 22.02
CA MET A 261 -29.03 -4.44 21.82
C MET A 261 -29.91 -5.38 21.00
N LYS A 262 -29.51 -5.65 19.79
CA LYS A 262 -29.86 -6.89 19.10
C LYS A 262 -28.60 -7.48 18.50
N ASN A 263 -28.16 -8.58 19.12
CA ASN A 263 -27.31 -9.57 18.46
C ASN A 263 -27.98 -9.95 17.14
N SER A 264 -27.44 -9.51 16.04
CA SER A 264 -27.64 -10.13 14.74
C SER A 264 -26.43 -9.82 13.87
N TYR A 265 -25.78 -10.87 13.46
CA TYR A 265 -24.92 -10.89 12.27
C TYR A 265 -25.66 -10.16 11.16
N SER A 266 -25.16 -9.04 10.70
CA SER A 266 -25.66 -8.37 9.51
C SER A 266 -24.54 -7.55 8.85
N ASP A 267 -24.21 -7.99 7.70
CA ASP A 267 -23.73 -7.37 6.47
C ASP A 267 -22.91 -6.06 6.55
N PRO A 268 -21.63 -6.06 6.11
CA PRO A 268 -20.78 -4.88 6.08
C PRO A 268 -20.95 -4.11 4.76
N GLN A 269 -22.12 -3.51 4.52
CA GLN A 269 -22.33 -2.59 3.40
C GLN A 269 -22.95 -1.28 3.83
N ALA A 270 -22.31 -0.54 4.74
CA ALA A 270 -22.61 0.87 4.90
C ALA A 270 -21.39 1.59 5.50
N GLY A 271 -20.70 2.38 4.69
CA GLY A 271 -19.66 3.28 5.15
C GLY A 271 -18.28 2.62 5.27
N ALA A 272 -17.74 2.13 4.17
CA ALA A 272 -16.38 1.62 4.11
C ALA A 272 -15.39 2.72 4.52
N GLU A 273 -14.67 2.49 5.62
CA GLU A 273 -13.47 3.26 5.96
C GLU A 273 -12.49 3.18 4.78
N PRO A 274 -11.92 4.31 4.33
CA PRO A 274 -10.90 4.25 3.29
C PRO A 274 -9.66 3.57 3.87
N ASP A 275 -9.26 2.42 3.32
CA ASP A 275 -8.00 1.69 3.50
C ASP A 275 -8.00 0.32 4.19
N GLU A 276 -9.13 -0.33 4.39
CA GLU A 276 -9.09 -1.74 4.75
C GLU A 276 -9.06 -2.62 3.50
N ASP A 277 -8.05 -3.46 3.37
CA ASP A 277 -7.87 -4.51 2.35
C ASP A 277 -7.40 -4.09 0.95
N LEU A 278 -6.28 -3.36 0.88
CA LEU A 278 -5.50 -3.40 -0.37
C LEU A 278 -4.80 -4.77 -0.49
N PRO A 279 -4.97 -5.52 -1.60
CA PRO A 279 -4.37 -6.84 -1.76
C PRO A 279 -2.84 -6.76 -1.74
N PHE A 280 -2.22 -7.72 -1.07
CA PHE A 280 -0.78 -7.93 -1.05
C PHE A 280 -0.36 -8.76 -2.23
#